data_2e4bdec5b708276c533ebb5e2126eef1
#
_entry.id   2e4bdec5b708276c533ebb5e2126eef1
#
_cell.length_a   1.000
_cell.length_b   1.000
_cell.length_c   1.000
_cell.angle_alpha   90.00
_cell.angle_beta   90.00
_cell.angle_gamma   90.00
#
_symmetry.space_group_name_H-M   'P 1'
#
loop_
_entity.id
_entity.type
_entity.pdbx_description
1 polymer ?
#
loop_
_entity_poly.entity_id
_entity_poly.type
_entity_poly.pdbx_seq_one_letter_code
_entity_poly.pdbx_strand_id
1 'polypeptide(L)'
;MILDKLYMSKIAIVFVALVAFLVKDVRGQESLIKELDYRYLDTLIALAKQNYPRKKIFEEQEAISRSDFKTSKLTYLDVFNASYIYRPRNAPAVNVINPYFINGYQFSVGFNLAGLIRKPFTVRQSKRNYQVAQLESEQYDAELENNVKAAYYNYMRSISELKVKTQYAQDSKIMFDRIQRQFEQGEVELETYTAARSELSSAHSAVMQAEVDHLLAKDSLEILIGTKLENINKG
;
A
#
# COMPACT_ATOMS: atom_id res chain seq x y z
N MET A 1 61.90 -33.04 32.54
CA MET A 1 60.69 -32.46 33.15
C MET A 1 60.46 -30.97 32.81
N ILE A 2 61.44 -30.16 32.50
CA ILE A 2 61.29 -28.73 32.15
C ILE A 2 61.12 -28.55 30.60
N LEU A 3 61.81 -29.38 29.80
CA LEU A 3 61.66 -29.33 28.30
C LEU A 3 60.28 -29.76 27.75
N ASP A 4 59.64 -30.74 28.43
CA ASP A 4 58.33 -31.21 28.00
C ASP A 4 57.21 -30.15 28.15
N LYS A 5 57.27 -29.31 29.20
CA LYS A 5 56.34 -28.21 29.42
C LYS A 5 56.48 -27.11 28.38
N LEU A 6 57.67 -26.84 27.88
CA LEU A 6 57.90 -25.85 26.82
C LEU A 6 57.38 -26.31 25.46
N TYR A 7 57.47 -27.61 25.17
CA TYR A 7 56.99 -28.21 23.94
C TYR A 7 55.45 -28.26 23.90
N MET A 8 54.81 -28.64 25.02
CA MET A 8 53.36 -28.65 25.19
C MET A 8 52.77 -27.24 25.07
N SER A 9 53.43 -26.21 25.61
CA SER A 9 53.02 -24.81 25.50
C SER A 9 53.07 -24.30 24.04
N LYS A 10 54.09 -24.66 23.27
CA LYS A 10 54.18 -24.29 21.83
C LYS A 10 53.13 -25.00 20.98
N ILE A 11 52.82 -26.28 21.25
CA ILE A 11 51.77 -27.03 20.56
C ILE A 11 50.40 -26.44 20.89
N ALA A 12 50.13 -26.06 22.14
CA ALA A 12 48.89 -25.40 22.54
C ALA A 12 48.71 -24.03 21.85
N ILE A 13 49.76 -23.23 21.68
CA ILE A 13 49.72 -21.94 21.00
C ILE A 13 49.46 -22.14 19.51
N VAL A 14 50.09 -23.13 18.87
CA VAL A 14 49.83 -23.46 17.44
C VAL A 14 48.41 -23.96 17.25
N PHE A 15 47.88 -24.77 18.18
CA PHE A 15 46.51 -25.24 18.10
C PHE A 15 45.48 -24.13 18.28
N VAL A 16 45.72 -23.20 19.22
CA VAL A 16 44.88 -22.00 19.40
C VAL A 16 44.94 -21.07 18.18
N ALA A 17 46.11 -20.90 17.57
CA ALA A 17 46.27 -20.13 16.34
C ALA A 17 45.56 -20.80 15.14
N LEU A 18 45.58 -22.13 15.04
CA LEU A 18 44.89 -22.91 14.02
C LEU A 18 43.36 -22.81 14.16
N VAL A 19 42.86 -22.89 15.40
CA VAL A 19 41.41 -22.72 15.71
C VAL A 19 40.98 -21.28 15.45
N ALA A 20 41.79 -20.27 15.76
CA ALA A 20 41.49 -18.87 15.45
C ALA A 20 41.51 -18.58 13.94
N PHE A 21 42.25 -19.36 13.13
CA PHE A 21 42.28 -19.24 11.69
C PHE A 21 41.06 -19.93 11.02
N LEU A 22 40.42 -20.88 11.71
CA LEU A 22 39.18 -21.56 11.22
C LEU A 22 37.91 -20.76 11.53
N VAL A 23 37.97 -19.76 12.40
CA VAL A 23 36.88 -18.80 12.65
C VAL A 23 36.98 -17.64 11.63
N LYS A 24 37.28 -17.94 10.36
CA LYS A 24 37.04 -16.96 9.29
C LYS A 24 35.55 -16.89 9.05
N ASP A 25 35.00 -15.75 9.41
CA ASP A 25 33.75 -15.18 8.94
C ASP A 25 32.78 -16.21 8.29
N VAL A 26 32.05 -16.90 9.14
CA VAL A 26 30.70 -17.31 8.75
C VAL A 26 29.98 -15.98 8.51
N ARG A 27 30.06 -15.45 7.29
CA ARG A 27 29.20 -14.36 6.83
C ARG A 27 27.79 -14.92 6.93
N GLY A 28 27.23 -14.78 8.15
CA GLY A 28 25.87 -15.09 8.43
C GLY A 28 25.00 -14.38 7.40
N GLN A 29 23.95 -15.04 6.99
CA GLN A 29 22.91 -14.62 6.05
C GLN A 29 22.81 -13.10 5.98
N GLU A 30 23.02 -12.53 4.80
CA GLU A 30 22.80 -11.10 4.55
C GLU A 30 21.40 -10.77 5.02
N SER A 31 21.30 -10.00 6.11
CA SER A 31 20.01 -9.64 6.68
C SER A 31 19.34 -8.64 5.74
N LEU A 32 18.15 -8.98 5.24
CA LEU A 32 17.31 -8.11 4.43
C LEU A 32 17.14 -6.71 5.07
N ILE A 33 17.14 -6.65 6.40
CA ILE A 33 16.97 -5.40 7.17
C ILE A 33 18.04 -4.35 6.86
N LYS A 34 19.27 -4.79 6.51
CA LYS A 34 20.37 -3.89 6.15
C LYS A 34 20.22 -3.30 4.74
N GLU A 35 19.45 -3.93 3.88
CA GLU A 35 19.21 -3.49 2.51
C GLU A 35 18.00 -2.53 2.40
N LEU A 36 17.23 -2.36 3.49
CA LEU A 36 16.06 -1.49 3.51
C LEU A 36 16.48 -0.02 3.57
N ASP A 37 16.09 0.74 2.54
CA ASP A 37 16.24 2.20 2.51
C ASP A 37 14.94 2.87 2.98
N TYR A 38 14.95 3.35 4.22
CA TYR A 38 13.79 4.03 4.81
C TYR A 38 13.51 5.39 4.17
N ARG A 39 14.53 6.11 3.66
CA ARG A 39 14.31 7.39 2.96
C ARG A 39 13.60 7.18 1.64
N TYR A 40 14.01 6.14 0.93
CA TYR A 40 13.32 5.71 -0.30
C TYR A 40 11.87 5.30 -0.01
N LEU A 41 11.62 4.55 1.06
CA LEU A 41 10.28 4.18 1.51
C LEU A 41 9.41 5.41 1.81
N ASP A 42 9.94 6.41 2.51
CA ASP A 42 9.20 7.66 2.78
C ASP A 42 8.83 8.39 1.48
N THR A 43 9.72 8.38 0.49
CA THR A 43 9.44 8.93 -0.85
C THR A 43 8.30 8.18 -1.54
N LEU A 44 8.29 6.84 -1.47
CA LEU A 44 7.22 6.00 -2.04
C LEU A 44 5.87 6.29 -1.36
N ILE A 45 5.85 6.44 -0.04
CA ILE A 45 4.65 6.80 0.72
C ILE A 45 4.12 8.18 0.28
N ALA A 46 5.00 9.16 0.13
CA ALA A 46 4.61 10.50 -0.33
C ALA A 46 4.01 10.46 -1.75
N LEU A 47 4.62 9.71 -2.67
CA LEU A 47 4.10 9.52 -4.03
C LEU A 47 2.73 8.81 -4.03
N ALA A 48 2.56 7.79 -3.21
CA ALA A 48 1.28 7.10 -3.10
C ALA A 48 0.18 8.04 -2.59
N LYS A 49 0.45 8.82 -1.55
CA LYS A 49 -0.50 9.82 -1.01
C LYS A 49 -0.87 10.88 -2.06
N GLN A 50 0.04 11.23 -2.96
CA GLN A 50 -0.20 12.20 -4.03
C GLN A 50 -0.97 11.62 -5.21
N ASN A 51 -0.65 10.39 -5.64
CA ASN A 51 -1.08 9.85 -6.93
C ASN A 51 -2.24 8.87 -6.82
N TYR A 52 -2.38 8.17 -5.68
CA TYR A 52 -3.32 7.05 -5.59
C TYR A 52 -4.77 7.51 -5.67
N PRO A 53 -5.56 7.05 -6.67
CA PRO A 53 -6.88 7.60 -6.95
C PRO A 53 -7.86 7.46 -5.78
N ARG A 54 -7.79 6.36 -5.01
CA ARG A 54 -8.69 6.12 -3.89
C ARG A 54 -8.47 7.14 -2.75
N LYS A 55 -7.25 7.64 -2.55
CA LYS A 55 -6.97 8.73 -1.61
C LYS A 55 -7.72 10.00 -2.02
N LYS A 56 -7.69 10.35 -3.30
CA LYS A 56 -8.42 11.51 -3.83
C LYS A 56 -9.94 11.39 -3.64
N ILE A 57 -10.49 10.19 -3.73
CA ILE A 57 -11.90 9.95 -3.45
C ILE A 57 -12.25 10.31 -1.99
N PHE A 58 -11.43 9.93 -1.01
CA PHE A 58 -11.66 10.29 0.39
C PHE A 58 -11.50 11.79 0.64
N GLU A 59 -10.54 12.45 -0.01
CA GLU A 59 -10.38 13.91 0.06
C GLU A 59 -11.60 14.65 -0.51
N GLU A 60 -12.12 14.20 -1.65
CA GLU A 60 -13.34 14.77 -2.25
C GLU A 60 -14.58 14.49 -1.38
N GLN A 61 -14.69 13.31 -0.77
CA GLN A 61 -15.77 12.98 0.15
C GLN A 61 -15.74 13.87 1.39
N GLU A 62 -14.57 14.17 1.93
CA GLU A 62 -14.40 15.14 3.01
C GLU A 62 -14.80 16.54 2.55
N ALA A 63 -14.39 16.97 1.35
CA ALA A 63 -14.74 18.27 0.80
C ALA A 63 -16.25 18.43 0.58
N ILE A 64 -16.93 17.38 0.10
CA ILE A 64 -18.40 17.33 -0.04
C ILE A 64 -19.06 17.49 1.34
N SER A 65 -18.66 16.67 2.32
CA SER A 65 -19.24 16.71 3.67
C SER A 65 -18.99 18.06 4.35
N ARG A 66 -17.85 18.70 4.08
CA ARG A 66 -17.54 20.06 4.54
C ARG A 66 -18.46 21.10 3.92
N SER A 67 -18.77 20.96 2.63
CA SER A 67 -19.69 21.84 1.91
C SER A 67 -21.10 21.68 2.43
N ASP A 68 -21.56 20.45 2.68
CA ASP A 68 -22.87 20.15 3.26
C ASP A 68 -23.02 20.76 4.67
N PHE A 69 -21.96 20.68 5.49
CA PHE A 69 -21.94 21.32 6.78
C PHE A 69 -22.04 22.86 6.67
N LYS A 70 -21.34 23.49 5.70
CA LYS A 70 -21.46 24.93 5.45
C LYS A 70 -22.84 25.29 4.96
N THR A 71 -23.39 24.55 4.01
CA THR A 71 -24.74 24.75 3.45
C THR A 71 -25.81 24.59 4.51
N SER A 72 -25.66 23.58 5.41
CA SER A 72 -26.63 23.37 6.49
C SER A 72 -26.79 24.57 7.41
N LYS A 73 -25.78 25.40 7.56
CA LYS A 73 -25.85 26.66 8.31
C LYS A 73 -26.67 27.71 7.56
N LEU A 74 -26.62 27.75 6.25
CA LEU A 74 -27.37 28.69 5.41
C LEU A 74 -28.86 28.36 5.38
N THR A 75 -29.23 27.10 5.63
CA THR A 75 -30.64 26.65 5.62
C THR A 75 -31.49 27.31 6.73
N TYR A 76 -30.90 28.03 7.67
CA TYR A 76 -31.68 28.89 8.57
C TYR A 76 -32.48 29.96 7.83
N LEU A 77 -32.01 30.38 6.65
CA LEU A 77 -32.72 31.35 5.79
C LEU A 77 -34.00 30.76 5.17
N ASP A 78 -34.08 29.43 5.01
CA ASP A 78 -35.27 28.75 4.46
C ASP A 78 -36.50 28.80 5.36
N VAL A 79 -36.34 29.29 6.60
CA VAL A 79 -37.44 29.53 7.51
C VAL A 79 -38.34 30.67 7.03
N PHE A 80 -37.75 31.57 6.22
CA PHE A 80 -38.42 32.71 5.66
C PHE A 80 -38.85 32.38 4.19
N ASN A 81 -40.11 32.51 3.91
CA ASN A 81 -40.66 32.30 2.60
C ASN A 81 -41.37 33.60 2.19
N ALA A 82 -40.96 34.18 1.06
CA ALA A 82 -41.61 35.32 0.48
C ALA A 82 -42.12 34.92 -0.92
N SER A 83 -43.40 35.11 -1.17
CA SER A 83 -43.98 34.86 -2.51
C SER A 83 -44.70 36.07 -3.03
N TYR A 84 -44.58 36.28 -4.33
CA TYR A 84 -45.26 37.30 -5.11
C TYR A 84 -46.09 36.60 -6.19
N ILE A 85 -47.41 36.87 -6.21
CA ILE A 85 -48.34 36.34 -7.18
C ILE A 85 -49.03 37.52 -7.84
N TYR A 86 -48.96 37.62 -9.15
CA TYR A 86 -49.72 38.55 -9.95
C TYR A 86 -50.84 37.81 -10.71
N ARG A 87 -52.08 38.27 -10.57
CA ARG A 87 -53.22 37.75 -11.30
C ARG A 87 -53.85 38.85 -12.12
N PRO A 88 -53.83 38.76 -13.46
CA PRO A 88 -54.50 39.74 -14.32
C PRO A 88 -56.02 39.66 -14.12
N ARG A 89 -56.68 40.82 -14.24
CA ARG A 89 -58.17 40.97 -14.05
C ARG A 89 -59.02 40.10 -14.99
N ASN A 90 -58.45 39.64 -16.08
CA ASN A 90 -59.16 38.83 -17.09
C ASN A 90 -59.00 37.30 -16.88
N ALA A 91 -58.40 36.86 -15.81
CA ALA A 91 -58.39 35.44 -15.48
C ALA A 91 -59.77 35.04 -14.96
N PRO A 92 -60.42 33.96 -15.48
CA PRO A 92 -61.76 33.58 -15.01
C PRO A 92 -61.68 33.26 -13.53
N ALA A 93 -62.35 34.06 -12.70
CA ALA A 93 -62.44 33.96 -11.26
C ALA A 93 -63.42 32.85 -10.91
N VAL A 94 -63.13 31.59 -11.25
CA VAL A 94 -63.99 30.48 -10.79
C VAL A 94 -63.10 29.40 -10.20
N ASN A 95 -62.68 29.66 -8.96
CA ASN A 95 -62.40 28.55 -8.08
C ASN A 95 -63.48 28.53 -6.98
N VAL A 96 -64.52 27.71 -7.17
CA VAL A 96 -65.66 27.57 -6.28
C VAL A 96 -65.25 27.15 -4.85
N ILE A 97 -64.03 26.70 -4.71
CA ILE A 97 -63.45 26.16 -3.46
C ILE A 97 -62.80 27.26 -2.59
N ASN A 98 -62.46 28.42 -3.18
CA ASN A 98 -61.76 29.46 -2.42
C ASN A 98 -62.20 30.87 -2.85
N PRO A 99 -63.29 31.43 -2.27
CA PRO A 99 -63.88 32.69 -2.69
C PRO A 99 -63.04 33.96 -2.39
N TYR A 100 -61.87 33.82 -1.73
CA TYR A 100 -61.02 34.93 -1.34
C TYR A 100 -59.89 35.27 -2.33
N PHE A 101 -60.00 34.86 -3.60
CA PHE A 101 -59.05 35.24 -4.61
C PHE A 101 -59.18 36.72 -5.03
N ILE A 102 -58.24 37.52 -4.55
CA ILE A 102 -58.12 38.94 -4.93
C ILE A 102 -57.37 39.00 -6.28
N ASN A 103 -57.98 39.62 -7.27
CA ASN A 103 -57.34 39.97 -8.53
C ASN A 103 -56.33 41.11 -8.27
N GLY A 104 -55.13 41.04 -8.87
CA GLY A 104 -54.07 42.03 -8.70
C GLY A 104 -52.79 41.46 -8.13
N TYR A 105 -52.11 42.23 -7.34
CA TYR A 105 -50.82 41.89 -6.73
C TYR A 105 -51.04 41.31 -5.32
N GLN A 106 -50.51 40.13 -5.08
CA GLN A 106 -50.53 39.49 -3.78
C GLN A 106 -49.09 39.23 -3.30
N PHE A 107 -48.76 39.76 -2.15
CA PHE A 107 -47.51 39.48 -1.46
C PHE A 107 -47.80 38.63 -0.23
N SER A 108 -47.08 37.55 -0.06
CA SER A 108 -47.17 36.76 1.17
C SER A 108 -45.80 36.52 1.76
N VAL A 109 -45.68 36.63 3.06
CA VAL A 109 -44.48 36.30 3.85
C VAL A 109 -44.90 35.23 4.85
N GLY A 110 -44.24 34.08 4.77
CA GLY A 110 -44.49 32.95 5.67
C GLY A 110 -43.28 32.63 6.51
N PHE A 111 -43.58 32.13 7.73
CA PHE A 111 -42.53 31.64 8.64
C PHE A 111 -42.80 30.16 8.98
N ASN A 112 -41.75 29.34 8.81
CA ASN A 112 -41.82 27.91 9.20
C ASN A 112 -41.20 27.71 10.57
N LEU A 113 -42.01 27.83 11.63
CA LEU A 113 -41.57 27.65 13.02
C LEU A 113 -41.07 26.26 13.34
N ALA A 114 -41.66 25.20 12.74
CA ALA A 114 -41.19 23.85 12.90
C ALA A 114 -39.77 23.65 12.30
N GLY A 115 -39.46 24.37 11.23
CA GLY A 115 -38.10 24.44 10.65
C GLY A 115 -37.11 24.99 11.66
N LEU A 116 -37.41 26.08 12.37
CA LEU A 116 -36.50 26.67 13.37
C LEU A 116 -36.05 25.67 14.45
N ILE A 117 -36.99 24.86 14.95
CA ILE A 117 -36.70 23.85 15.99
C ILE A 117 -35.84 22.71 15.45
N ARG A 118 -36.01 22.30 14.19
CA ARG A 118 -35.27 21.20 13.55
C ARG A 118 -33.86 21.58 13.09
N LYS A 119 -33.65 22.84 12.69
CA LYS A 119 -32.36 23.29 12.09
C LYS A 119 -31.14 23.06 12.99
N PRO A 120 -31.13 23.30 14.31
CA PRO A 120 -29.99 23.02 15.17
C PRO A 120 -29.55 21.54 15.11
N PHE A 121 -30.51 20.62 15.02
CA PHE A 121 -30.25 19.18 14.94
C PHE A 121 -29.65 18.84 13.58
N THR A 122 -30.19 19.38 12.48
CA THR A 122 -29.66 19.19 11.12
C THR A 122 -28.20 19.69 11.00
N VAL A 123 -27.93 20.90 11.51
CA VAL A 123 -26.56 21.47 11.51
C VAL A 123 -25.62 20.61 12.32
N ARG A 124 -26.05 20.11 13.48
CA ARG A 124 -25.25 19.22 14.32
C ARG A 124 -24.97 17.89 13.62
N GLN A 125 -25.98 17.33 12.95
CA GLN A 125 -25.81 16.11 12.16
C GLN A 125 -24.82 16.30 11.01
N SER A 126 -24.94 17.36 10.21
CA SER A 126 -24.01 17.68 9.13
C SER A 126 -22.59 17.91 9.65
N LYS A 127 -22.43 18.56 10.82
CA LYS A 127 -21.12 18.69 11.48
C LYS A 127 -20.52 17.33 11.82
N ARG A 128 -21.34 16.41 12.34
CA ARG A 128 -20.89 15.06 12.68
C ARG A 128 -20.50 14.26 11.45
N ASN A 129 -21.29 14.36 10.39
CA ASN A 129 -20.97 13.71 9.11
C ASN A 129 -19.63 14.21 8.55
N TYR A 130 -19.37 15.53 8.64
CA TYR A 130 -18.07 16.09 8.25
C TYR A 130 -16.93 15.55 9.13
N GLN A 131 -17.12 15.44 10.44
CA GLN A 131 -16.10 14.85 11.32
C GLN A 131 -15.83 13.37 11.01
N VAL A 132 -16.87 12.61 10.66
CA VAL A 132 -16.70 11.21 10.22
C VAL A 132 -15.89 11.15 8.95
N ALA A 133 -16.22 11.98 7.93
CA ALA A 133 -15.48 12.01 6.68
C ALA A 133 -14.00 12.40 6.85
N GLN A 134 -13.70 13.30 7.81
CA GLN A 134 -12.31 13.61 8.17
C GLN A 134 -11.58 12.40 8.75
N LEU A 135 -12.21 11.70 9.71
CA LEU A 135 -11.61 10.51 10.31
C LEU A 135 -11.43 9.37 9.32
N GLU A 136 -12.35 9.20 8.38
CA GLU A 136 -12.24 8.23 7.29
C GLU A 136 -11.08 8.56 6.35
N SER A 137 -10.87 9.85 6.03
CA SER A 137 -9.72 10.32 5.23
C SER A 137 -8.39 10.06 5.97
N GLU A 138 -8.30 10.38 7.27
CA GLU A 138 -7.13 10.12 8.10
C GLU A 138 -6.85 8.62 8.26
N GLN A 139 -7.90 7.82 8.48
CA GLN A 139 -7.78 6.36 8.56
C GLN A 139 -7.24 5.77 7.26
N TYR A 140 -7.75 6.27 6.13
CA TYR A 140 -7.28 5.81 4.83
C TYR A 140 -5.82 6.18 4.57
N ASP A 141 -5.36 7.33 5.04
CA ASP A 141 -3.95 7.71 4.97
C ASP A 141 -3.03 6.71 5.69
N ALA A 142 -3.44 6.28 6.88
CA ALA A 142 -2.70 5.28 7.64
C ALA A 142 -2.76 3.89 6.97
N GLU A 143 -3.90 3.53 6.41
CA GLU A 143 -4.06 2.27 5.65
C GLU A 143 -3.19 2.26 4.39
N LEU A 144 -3.20 3.35 3.60
CA LEU A 144 -2.38 3.49 2.41
C LEU A 144 -0.89 3.40 2.74
N GLU A 145 -0.46 4.07 3.79
CA GLU A 145 0.93 4.01 4.27
C GLU A 145 1.34 2.57 4.63
N ASN A 146 0.48 1.83 5.34
CA ASN A 146 0.72 0.43 5.66
C ASN A 146 0.79 -0.46 4.41
N ASN A 147 -0.10 -0.23 3.45
CA ASN A 147 -0.12 -0.97 2.19
C ASN A 147 1.16 -0.74 1.37
N VAL A 148 1.64 0.52 1.30
CA VAL A 148 2.91 0.84 0.63
C VAL A 148 4.09 0.18 1.34
N LYS A 149 4.15 0.22 2.67
CA LYS A 149 5.19 -0.47 3.45
C LYS A 149 5.19 -1.97 3.19
N ALA A 150 4.02 -2.60 3.23
CA ALA A 150 3.89 -4.03 2.97
C ALA A 150 4.32 -4.40 1.55
N ALA A 151 3.91 -3.62 0.55
CA ALA A 151 4.31 -3.83 -0.84
C ALA A 151 5.82 -3.63 -1.04
N TYR A 152 6.41 -2.61 -0.43
CA TYR A 152 7.86 -2.38 -0.47
C TYR A 152 8.66 -3.52 0.15
N TYR A 153 8.26 -3.99 1.34
CA TYR A 153 8.93 -5.13 1.99
C TYR A 153 8.78 -6.42 1.17
N ASN A 154 7.63 -6.64 0.56
CA ASN A 154 7.41 -7.77 -0.33
C ASN A 154 8.30 -7.68 -1.59
N TYR A 155 8.43 -6.49 -2.17
CA TYR A 155 9.34 -6.22 -3.30
C TYR A 155 10.80 -6.51 -2.92
N MET A 156 11.27 -6.02 -1.77
CA MET A 156 12.63 -6.29 -1.28
C MET A 156 12.86 -7.78 -1.00
N ARG A 157 11.86 -8.46 -0.42
CA ARG A 157 11.91 -9.92 -0.23
C ARG A 157 12.05 -10.65 -1.55
N SER A 158 11.27 -10.27 -2.56
CA SER A 158 11.31 -10.94 -3.88
C SER A 158 12.66 -10.79 -4.59
N ILE A 159 13.34 -9.64 -4.43
CA ILE A 159 14.72 -9.44 -4.93
C ILE A 159 15.69 -10.43 -4.28
N SER A 160 15.64 -10.54 -2.95
CA SER A 160 16.52 -11.44 -2.21
C SER A 160 16.22 -12.92 -2.51
N GLU A 161 14.95 -13.26 -2.66
CA GLU A 161 14.53 -14.61 -3.04
C GLU A 161 15.01 -14.97 -4.45
N LEU A 162 14.86 -14.10 -5.43
CA LEU A 162 15.37 -14.28 -6.78
C LEU A 162 16.89 -14.49 -6.79
N LYS A 163 17.64 -13.67 -6.02
CA LYS A 163 19.10 -13.82 -5.86
C LYS A 163 19.47 -15.21 -5.33
N VAL A 164 18.78 -15.67 -4.27
CA VAL A 164 19.02 -17.00 -3.68
C VAL A 164 18.69 -18.14 -4.64
N LYS A 165 17.54 -18.07 -5.34
CA LYS A 165 17.14 -19.11 -6.32
C LYS A 165 18.09 -19.14 -7.51
N THR A 166 18.55 -17.98 -7.99
CA THR A 166 19.54 -17.89 -9.05
C THR A 166 20.87 -18.54 -8.64
N GLN A 167 21.35 -18.28 -7.42
CA GLN A 167 22.55 -18.92 -6.89
C GLN A 167 22.38 -20.44 -6.79
N TYR A 168 21.25 -20.89 -6.26
CA TYR A 168 20.93 -22.31 -6.17
C TYR A 168 20.92 -23.01 -7.54
N ALA A 169 20.36 -22.37 -8.58
CA ALA A 169 20.36 -22.92 -9.93
C ALA A 169 21.79 -22.99 -10.52
N GLN A 170 22.65 -22.00 -10.22
CA GLN A 170 24.05 -22.03 -10.63
C GLN A 170 24.81 -23.19 -9.96
N ASP A 171 24.62 -23.38 -8.64
CA ASP A 171 25.25 -24.47 -7.88
C ASP A 171 24.76 -25.84 -8.37
N SER A 172 23.45 -25.97 -8.62
CA SER A 172 22.86 -27.19 -9.19
C SER A 172 23.41 -27.49 -10.60
N LYS A 173 23.64 -26.46 -11.41
CA LYS A 173 24.26 -26.63 -12.74
C LYS A 173 25.71 -27.12 -12.62
N ILE A 174 26.51 -26.54 -11.75
CA ILE A 174 27.89 -26.98 -11.51
C ILE A 174 27.93 -28.44 -11.07
N MET A 175 27.04 -28.83 -10.16
CA MET A 175 26.90 -30.20 -9.69
C MET A 175 26.50 -31.14 -10.83
N PHE A 176 25.50 -30.78 -11.63
CA PHE A 176 25.07 -31.56 -12.79
C PHE A 176 26.18 -31.75 -13.80
N ASP A 177 26.90 -30.67 -14.19
CA ASP A 177 28.00 -30.72 -15.14
C ASP A 177 29.16 -31.62 -14.64
N ARG A 178 29.35 -31.74 -13.32
CA ARG A 178 30.30 -32.69 -12.72
C ARG A 178 29.80 -34.14 -12.82
N ILE A 179 28.57 -34.39 -12.42
CA ILE A 179 27.97 -35.74 -12.44
C ILE A 179 27.84 -36.24 -13.88
N GLN A 180 27.53 -35.36 -14.83
CA GLN A 180 27.49 -35.72 -16.25
C GLN A 180 28.84 -36.23 -16.74
N ARG A 181 29.96 -35.56 -16.42
CA ARG A 181 31.30 -36.01 -16.78
C ARG A 181 31.65 -37.35 -16.15
N GLN A 182 31.30 -37.57 -14.89
CA GLN A 182 31.53 -38.84 -14.21
C GLN A 182 30.69 -39.97 -14.82
N PHE A 183 29.45 -39.69 -15.24
CA PHE A 183 28.60 -40.65 -15.93
C PHE A 183 29.18 -41.04 -17.30
N GLU A 184 29.67 -40.06 -18.06
CA GLU A 184 30.33 -40.30 -19.37
C GLU A 184 31.62 -41.13 -19.22
N GLN A 185 32.27 -41.08 -18.05
CA GLN A 185 33.46 -41.90 -17.69
C GLN A 185 33.10 -43.27 -17.09
N GLY A 186 31.78 -43.53 -16.86
CA GLY A 186 31.30 -44.76 -16.27
C GLY A 186 31.52 -44.85 -14.74
N GLU A 187 31.77 -43.73 -14.08
CA GLU A 187 32.08 -43.65 -12.65
C GLU A 187 30.82 -43.58 -11.76
N VAL A 188 29.69 -43.19 -12.33
CA VAL A 188 28.39 -43.09 -11.58
C VAL A 188 27.29 -43.79 -12.35
N GLU A 189 26.27 -44.22 -11.61
CA GLU A 189 25.11 -44.92 -12.15
C GLU A 189 24.11 -43.96 -12.81
N LEU A 190 23.28 -44.49 -13.73
CA LEU A 190 22.22 -43.75 -14.42
C LEU A 190 21.25 -43.08 -13.45
N GLU A 191 20.97 -43.72 -12.30
CA GLU A 191 20.11 -43.16 -11.26
C GLU A 191 20.65 -41.83 -10.74
N THR A 192 21.96 -41.76 -10.40
CA THR A 192 22.63 -40.54 -9.93
C THR A 192 22.60 -39.44 -10.99
N TYR A 193 22.84 -39.78 -12.26
CA TYR A 193 22.76 -38.82 -13.35
C TYR A 193 21.35 -38.27 -13.54
N THR A 194 20.33 -39.13 -13.53
CA THR A 194 18.94 -38.69 -13.71
C THR A 194 18.44 -37.87 -12.54
N ALA A 195 18.86 -38.20 -11.30
CA ALA A 195 18.57 -37.41 -10.11
C ALA A 195 19.17 -35.99 -10.22
N ALA A 196 20.44 -35.88 -10.60
CA ALA A 196 21.09 -34.58 -10.78
C ALA A 196 20.45 -33.74 -11.89
N ARG A 197 20.02 -34.38 -12.98
CA ARG A 197 19.29 -33.72 -14.07
C ARG A 197 17.92 -33.20 -13.60
N SER A 198 17.19 -34.00 -12.82
CA SER A 198 15.89 -33.61 -12.24
C SER A 198 16.06 -32.42 -11.31
N GLU A 199 17.11 -32.45 -10.47
CA GLU A 199 17.43 -31.35 -9.54
C GLU A 199 17.72 -30.04 -10.28
N LEU A 200 18.53 -30.06 -11.35
CA LEU A 200 18.80 -28.89 -12.19
C LEU A 200 17.50 -28.33 -12.81
N SER A 201 16.64 -29.24 -13.34
CA SER A 201 15.34 -28.83 -13.88
C SER A 201 14.45 -28.15 -12.85
N SER A 202 14.43 -28.69 -11.62
CA SER A 202 13.71 -28.15 -10.49
C SER A 202 14.23 -26.76 -10.07
N ALA A 203 15.57 -26.61 -10.05
CA ALA A 203 16.23 -25.35 -9.73
C ALA A 203 15.91 -24.26 -10.78
N HIS A 204 15.92 -24.59 -12.08
CA HIS A 204 15.51 -23.65 -13.13
C HIS A 204 14.03 -23.26 -13.01
N SER A 205 13.14 -24.20 -12.70
CA SER A 205 11.72 -23.91 -12.45
C SER A 205 11.56 -22.94 -11.29
N ALA A 206 12.33 -23.13 -10.21
CA ALA A 206 12.29 -22.26 -9.04
C ALA A 206 12.78 -20.82 -9.36
N VAL A 207 13.76 -20.65 -10.26
CA VAL A 207 14.18 -19.32 -10.72
C VAL A 207 13.06 -18.64 -11.51
N MET A 208 12.45 -19.34 -12.48
CA MET A 208 11.34 -18.78 -13.27
C MET A 208 10.18 -18.33 -12.37
N GLN A 209 9.85 -19.12 -11.34
CA GLN A 209 8.82 -18.73 -10.37
C GLN A 209 9.23 -17.46 -9.61
N ALA A 210 10.46 -17.39 -9.12
CA ALA A 210 10.96 -16.22 -8.39
C ALA A 210 11.02 -14.95 -9.27
N GLU A 211 11.30 -15.09 -10.57
CA GLU A 211 11.23 -13.99 -11.54
C GLU A 211 9.81 -13.43 -11.66
N VAL A 212 8.82 -14.33 -11.79
CA VAL A 212 7.40 -13.92 -11.85
C VAL A 212 6.97 -13.25 -10.55
N ASP A 213 7.32 -13.83 -9.40
CA ASP A 213 6.98 -13.28 -8.08
C ASP A 213 7.61 -11.89 -7.88
N HIS A 214 8.82 -11.69 -8.38
CA HIS A 214 9.49 -10.38 -8.37
C HIS A 214 8.75 -9.35 -9.24
N LEU A 215 8.34 -9.72 -10.45
CA LEU A 215 7.57 -8.84 -11.33
C LEU A 215 6.23 -8.46 -10.71
N LEU A 216 5.51 -9.42 -10.14
CA LEU A 216 4.23 -9.18 -9.45
C LEU A 216 4.40 -8.27 -8.24
N ALA A 217 5.46 -8.44 -7.46
CA ALA A 217 5.75 -7.58 -6.30
C ALA A 217 6.09 -6.15 -6.75
N LYS A 218 6.87 -6.01 -7.84
CA LYS A 218 7.19 -4.72 -8.46
C LYS A 218 5.91 -4.01 -8.93
N ASP A 219 5.08 -4.68 -9.72
CA ASP A 219 3.85 -4.12 -10.27
C ASP A 219 2.88 -3.70 -9.17
N SER A 220 2.75 -4.51 -8.11
CA SER A 220 1.90 -4.20 -6.95
C SER A 220 2.34 -2.89 -6.27
N LEU A 221 3.64 -2.66 -6.14
CA LEU A 221 4.18 -1.43 -5.56
C LEU A 221 3.96 -0.24 -6.51
N GLU A 222 4.22 -0.40 -7.81
CA GLU A 222 4.01 0.64 -8.84
C GLU A 222 2.55 1.10 -8.95
N ILE A 223 1.59 0.17 -8.80
CA ILE A 223 0.17 0.49 -8.77
C ILE A 223 -0.16 1.41 -7.58
N LEU A 224 0.39 1.13 -6.40
CA LEU A 224 0.13 1.93 -5.19
C LEU A 224 0.73 3.33 -5.30
N ILE A 225 1.94 3.46 -5.84
CA ILE A 225 2.62 4.77 -5.96
C ILE A 225 2.18 5.56 -7.20
N GLY A 226 1.47 4.91 -8.14
CA GLY A 226 0.96 5.54 -9.37
C GLY A 226 2.04 5.93 -10.39
N THR A 227 3.27 5.39 -10.26
CA THR A 227 4.38 5.62 -11.18
C THR A 227 5.31 4.42 -11.22
N LYS A 228 6.14 4.31 -12.26
CA LYS A 228 7.15 3.26 -12.36
C LYS A 228 8.34 3.55 -11.45
N LEU A 229 8.88 2.52 -10.80
CA LEU A 229 10.04 2.63 -9.91
C LEU A 229 11.29 3.18 -10.63
N GLU A 230 11.40 2.95 -11.92
CA GLU A 230 12.50 3.45 -12.77
C GLU A 230 12.52 4.98 -12.92
N ASN A 231 11.35 5.62 -12.75
CA ASN A 231 11.20 7.08 -12.86
C ASN A 231 11.48 7.81 -11.53
N ILE A 232 11.72 7.05 -10.45
CA ILE A 232 11.97 7.63 -9.13
C ILE A 232 13.48 7.76 -8.94
N ASN A 233 13.98 9.00 -8.86
CA ASN A 233 15.37 9.25 -8.51
C ASN A 233 15.63 8.70 -7.10
N LYS A 234 16.54 7.73 -7.01
CA LYS A 234 17.14 7.34 -5.73
C LYS A 234 18.08 8.48 -5.34
N GLY A 235 17.56 9.40 -4.50
CA GLY A 235 18.30 10.54 -3.99
C GLY A 235 19.49 10.13 -3.12
#